data_d16d4adb7aa250d4f0aa4783bf72759c
#
_entry.id   d16d4adb7aa250d4f0aa4783bf72759c
#
_cell.length_a   1.000
_cell.length_b   1.000
_cell.length_c   1.000
_cell.angle_alpha   90.00
_cell.angle_beta   90.00
_cell.angle_gamma   90.00
#
_symmetry.space_group_name_H-M   'P 1'
#
loop_
_entity.id
_entity.type
_entity.pdbx_description
1 polymer ?
#
loop_
_entity_poly.entity_id
_entity_poly.type
_entity_poly.pdbx_seq_one_letter_code
_entity_poly.pdbx_strand_id
1 'polypeptide(L)'
;EPNFISCICRATGTTTAQGTGSMGKSFDYILAFSRNSHFEVGGIDLSEKDAARYDLEDEKGKFSILQLRRTGGEDRREDRPSMFYGIETPDGKTVYPMGPTGYESRWRVGEETYKRMLRDGEIYFKPIADGYGVYYKFYLEGRTKRPSNLWNDIEGNKKASIDLKDLI
;
A
#
# COMPACT_ATOMS: atom_id res chain seq x y z
N GLU A 1 14.61 2.79 -21.86
CA GLU A 1 15.25 4.12 -21.85
C GLU A 1 15.43 4.57 -20.40
N PRO A 2 16.62 5.08 -20.02
CA PRO A 2 16.95 5.35 -18.61
C PRO A 2 16.11 6.46 -17.96
N ASN A 3 15.48 7.30 -18.75
CA ASN A 3 14.71 8.45 -18.28
C ASN A 3 13.18 8.22 -18.35
N PHE A 4 12.73 7.04 -18.76
CA PHE A 4 11.31 6.71 -18.80
C PHE A 4 10.77 6.47 -17.37
N ILE A 5 9.71 7.20 -17.02
CA ILE A 5 9.06 7.09 -15.70
C ILE A 5 7.87 6.13 -15.79
N SER A 6 6.92 6.43 -16.68
CA SER A 6 5.67 5.66 -16.76
C SER A 6 4.91 5.94 -18.06
N CYS A 7 4.10 4.99 -18.45
CA CYS A 7 2.99 5.21 -19.36
C CYS A 7 1.72 5.35 -18.52
N ILE A 8 1.10 6.53 -18.59
CA ILE A 8 -0.13 6.86 -17.86
C ILE A 8 -1.30 6.64 -18.82
N CYS A 9 -2.29 5.86 -18.36
CA CYS A 9 -3.56 5.68 -19.05
C CYS A 9 -4.58 6.65 -18.44
N ARG A 10 -5.05 7.63 -19.25
CA ARG A 10 -6.03 8.62 -18.82
C ARG A 10 -7.40 8.31 -19.47
N ALA A 11 -8.42 8.08 -18.66
CA ALA A 11 -9.78 7.95 -19.17
C ALA A 11 -10.28 9.28 -19.77
N THR A 12 -10.88 9.24 -20.97
CA THR A 12 -11.43 10.41 -21.66
C THR A 12 -12.93 10.62 -21.40
N GLY A 13 -13.56 9.73 -20.61
CA GLY A 13 -14.95 9.78 -20.20
C GLY A 13 -15.89 9.07 -21.17
N THR A 14 -16.24 9.67 -22.28
CA THR A 14 -17.20 9.09 -23.22
C THR A 14 -16.52 8.61 -24.50
N THR A 15 -16.98 7.47 -24.99
CA THR A 15 -16.62 6.98 -26.33
C THR A 15 -17.14 7.95 -27.39
N THR A 16 -16.26 8.54 -28.17
CA THR A 16 -16.61 9.59 -29.15
C THR A 16 -16.96 9.07 -30.54
N ALA A 17 -16.85 7.77 -30.77
CA ALA A 17 -17.11 7.18 -32.06
C ALA A 17 -18.55 6.64 -32.17
N GLN A 18 -19.27 7.06 -33.22
CA GLN A 18 -20.48 6.38 -33.69
C GLN A 18 -20.12 5.43 -34.83
N GLY A 19 -20.64 4.23 -34.79
CA GLY A 19 -20.44 3.25 -35.88
C GLY A 19 -20.25 1.82 -35.39
N THR A 20 -20.24 0.91 -36.36
CA THR A 20 -19.98 -0.53 -36.17
C THR A 20 -18.63 -0.88 -36.71
N GLY A 21 -17.91 -1.86 -36.09
CA GLY A 21 -16.70 -2.46 -36.64
C GLY A 21 -15.45 -2.38 -35.78
N SER A 22 -15.38 -1.46 -34.79
CA SER A 22 -14.26 -1.40 -33.84
C SER A 22 -14.70 -0.85 -32.49
N MET A 23 -13.93 -1.14 -31.45
CA MET A 23 -14.14 -0.53 -30.12
C MET A 23 -13.82 0.96 -30.16
N GLY A 24 -14.71 1.78 -29.63
CA GLY A 24 -14.47 3.22 -29.49
C GLY A 24 -13.36 3.52 -28.48
N LYS A 25 -12.56 4.54 -28.75
CA LYS A 25 -11.49 5.00 -27.86
C LYS A 25 -12.11 5.69 -26.63
N SER A 26 -11.74 5.25 -25.44
CA SER A 26 -12.19 5.83 -24.17
C SER A 26 -11.04 6.25 -23.25
N PHE A 27 -9.83 6.25 -23.75
CA PHE A 27 -8.64 6.66 -23.01
C PHE A 27 -7.52 7.16 -23.92
N ASP A 28 -6.59 7.92 -23.34
CA ASP A 28 -5.34 8.37 -23.96
C ASP A 28 -4.15 7.81 -23.17
N TYR A 29 -3.03 7.67 -23.87
CA TYR A 29 -1.73 7.41 -23.24
C TYR A 29 -0.92 8.69 -23.10
N ILE A 30 -0.34 8.89 -21.90
CA ILE A 30 0.62 9.97 -21.63
C ILE A 30 1.93 9.31 -21.24
N LEU A 31 2.98 9.57 -22.02
CA LEU A 31 4.32 9.08 -21.72
C LEU A 31 5.05 10.12 -20.86
N ALA A 32 5.46 9.71 -19.67
CA ALA A 32 6.20 10.55 -18.74
C ALA A 32 7.68 10.18 -18.75
N PHE A 33 8.54 11.18 -18.89
CA PHE A 33 9.99 11.05 -18.86
C PHE A 33 10.59 12.07 -17.88
N SER A 34 11.66 11.68 -17.21
CA SER A 34 12.46 12.60 -16.41
C SER A 34 13.54 13.27 -17.25
N ARG A 35 14.01 14.41 -16.78
CA ARG A 35 15.17 15.09 -17.39
C ARG A 35 16.50 14.37 -17.08
N ASN A 36 16.54 13.64 -15.97
CA ASN A 36 17.73 12.90 -15.53
C ASN A 36 17.34 11.56 -14.89
N SER A 37 18.32 10.67 -14.76
CA SER A 37 18.14 9.31 -14.22
C SER A 37 17.92 9.23 -12.71
N HIS A 38 18.06 10.32 -11.98
CA HIS A 38 17.91 10.38 -10.51
C HIS A 38 16.55 10.94 -10.07
N PHE A 39 15.62 11.10 -11.00
CA PHE A 39 14.28 11.59 -10.69
C PHE A 39 13.48 10.53 -9.95
N GLU A 40 12.90 10.92 -8.84
CA GLU A 40 11.91 10.11 -8.10
C GLU A 40 10.54 10.78 -8.13
N VAL A 41 9.51 9.98 -8.39
CA VAL A 41 8.13 10.46 -8.33
C VAL A 41 7.76 10.66 -6.87
N GLY A 42 7.37 11.87 -6.49
CA GLY A 42 6.88 12.19 -5.16
C GLY A 42 5.60 11.44 -4.80
N GLY A 43 5.35 11.28 -3.52
CA GLY A 43 4.07 10.79 -3.03
C GLY A 43 2.99 11.88 -3.10
N ILE A 44 1.74 11.48 -3.16
CA ILE A 44 0.58 12.34 -2.98
C ILE A 44 0.00 12.14 -1.58
N ASP A 45 -0.57 13.17 -1.01
CA ASP A 45 -1.21 13.10 0.31
C ASP A 45 -2.33 12.06 0.32
N LEU A 46 -2.53 11.46 1.49
CA LEU A 46 -3.63 10.52 1.68
C LEU A 46 -4.96 11.27 1.68
N SER A 47 -5.95 10.75 0.96
CA SER A 47 -7.32 11.23 1.09
C SER A 47 -7.87 10.93 2.49
N GLU A 48 -8.92 11.64 2.91
CA GLU A 48 -9.61 11.35 4.17
C GLU A 48 -10.04 9.88 4.27
N LYS A 49 -10.49 9.30 3.17
CA LYS A 49 -10.85 7.88 3.07
C LYS A 49 -9.64 6.96 3.32
N ASP A 50 -8.48 7.30 2.75
CA ASP A 50 -7.25 6.51 2.95
C ASP A 50 -6.72 6.66 4.38
N ALA A 51 -6.87 7.85 4.98
CA ALA A 51 -6.47 8.15 6.36
C ALA A 51 -7.40 7.53 7.40
N ALA A 52 -8.67 7.28 7.09
CA ALA A 52 -9.67 6.75 8.02
C ALA A 52 -9.31 5.37 8.62
N ARG A 53 -8.46 4.60 7.97
CA ARG A 53 -7.98 3.30 8.50
C ARG A 53 -6.98 3.43 9.65
N TYR A 54 -6.45 4.62 9.89
CA TYR A 54 -5.53 4.92 11.00
C TYR A 54 -6.34 5.36 12.22
N ASP A 55 -7.09 4.41 12.77
CA ASP A 55 -8.10 4.60 13.81
C ASP A 55 -7.59 4.35 15.23
N LEU A 56 -6.35 3.88 15.37
CA LEU A 56 -5.66 3.70 16.64
C LEU A 56 -4.70 4.87 16.87
N GLU A 57 -4.42 5.17 18.15
CA GLU A 57 -3.55 6.29 18.53
C GLU A 57 -2.68 5.92 19.73
N ASP A 58 -1.44 6.41 19.74
CA ASP A 58 -0.53 6.38 20.88
C ASP A 58 0.31 7.66 20.93
N GLU A 59 1.33 7.71 21.80
CA GLU A 59 2.19 8.88 21.96
C GLU A 59 2.90 9.34 20.68
N LYS A 60 3.06 8.43 19.70
CA LYS A 60 3.68 8.71 18.40
C LYS A 60 2.66 9.18 17.35
N GLY A 61 1.36 9.20 17.68
CA GLY A 61 0.28 9.63 16.81
C GLY A 61 -0.62 8.51 16.30
N LYS A 62 -1.42 8.83 15.30
CA LYS A 62 -2.38 7.88 14.71
C LYS A 62 -1.69 6.79 13.92
N PHE A 63 -2.12 5.55 14.12
CA PHE A 63 -1.57 4.40 13.41
C PHE A 63 -2.65 3.40 13.00
N SER A 64 -2.31 2.56 12.04
CA SER A 64 -3.01 1.34 11.69
C SER A 64 -2.15 0.13 12.03
N ILE A 65 -2.73 -1.05 12.08
CA ILE A 65 -2.01 -2.29 12.34
C ILE A 65 -2.04 -3.22 11.13
N LEU A 66 -0.92 -3.90 10.91
CA LEU A 66 -0.82 -4.93 9.90
C LEU A 66 -0.30 -6.22 10.53
N GLN A 67 -0.91 -7.35 10.15
CA GLN A 67 -0.51 -8.65 10.68
C GLN A 67 0.98 -8.91 10.43
N LEU A 68 1.72 -9.27 11.49
CA LEU A 68 3.16 -9.57 11.37
C LEU A 68 3.39 -10.85 10.58
N ARG A 69 2.46 -11.80 10.61
CA ARG A 69 2.50 -12.97 9.73
C ARG A 69 2.41 -12.55 8.26
N ARG A 70 3.24 -13.12 7.42
CA ARG A 70 3.17 -12.92 5.97
C ARG A 70 1.88 -13.52 5.43
N THR A 71 1.26 -12.84 4.48
CA THR A 71 0.04 -13.27 3.77
C THR A 71 0.26 -13.14 2.27
N GLY A 72 -0.40 -13.95 1.48
CA GLY A 72 -0.26 -13.98 0.01
C GLY A 72 0.91 -14.87 -0.43
N GLY A 73 1.46 -14.60 -1.59
CA GLY A 73 2.56 -15.42 -2.14
C GLY A 73 3.78 -15.43 -1.22
N GLU A 74 4.54 -16.52 -1.26
CA GLU A 74 5.76 -16.74 -0.45
C GLU A 74 5.50 -16.57 1.07
N ASP A 75 4.38 -17.11 1.57
CA ASP A 75 4.01 -17.00 2.98
C ASP A 75 4.33 -18.26 3.79
N ARG A 76 4.93 -19.28 3.18
CA ARG A 76 5.28 -20.53 3.83
C ARG A 76 6.64 -20.47 4.51
N ARG A 77 6.82 -21.31 5.54
CA ARG A 77 8.10 -21.47 6.23
C ARG A 77 9.23 -21.85 5.28
N GLU A 78 8.95 -22.72 4.30
CA GLU A 78 9.93 -23.19 3.32
C GLU A 78 10.51 -22.06 2.45
N ASP A 79 9.73 -21.00 2.19
CA ASP A 79 10.20 -19.84 1.43
C ASP A 79 11.31 -19.06 2.18
N ARG A 80 11.18 -18.98 3.50
CA ARG A 80 12.16 -18.29 4.37
C ARG A 80 12.18 -18.91 5.78
N PRO A 81 12.90 -20.03 5.97
CA PRO A 81 12.89 -20.78 7.24
C PRO A 81 13.32 -19.97 8.47
N SER A 82 14.25 -19.02 8.31
CA SER A 82 14.73 -18.15 9.39
C SER A 82 13.68 -17.16 9.91
N MET A 83 12.55 -17.03 9.21
CA MET A 83 11.42 -16.18 9.65
C MET A 83 10.31 -16.97 10.34
N PHE A 84 10.59 -18.23 10.71
CA PHE A 84 9.71 -19.05 11.53
C PHE A 84 10.31 -19.20 12.93
N TYR A 85 9.86 -18.38 13.86
CA TYR A 85 10.31 -18.38 15.26
C TYR A 85 9.13 -18.08 16.19
N GLY A 86 9.28 -18.45 17.47
CA GLY A 86 8.27 -18.21 18.49
C GLY A 86 8.29 -16.77 18.98
N ILE A 87 7.13 -16.19 19.18
CA ILE A 87 6.94 -14.86 19.80
C ILE A 87 6.16 -15.05 21.10
N GLU A 88 6.73 -14.57 22.21
CA GLU A 88 6.05 -14.54 23.50
C GLU A 88 5.00 -13.41 23.51
N THR A 89 3.78 -13.77 23.90
CA THR A 89 2.65 -12.86 23.98
C THR A 89 2.43 -12.41 25.43
N PRO A 90 1.64 -11.33 25.68
CA PRO A 90 1.44 -10.79 27.04
C PRO A 90 0.85 -11.77 28.06
N ASP A 91 0.22 -12.83 27.62
CA ASP A 91 -0.32 -13.92 28.48
C ASP A 91 0.71 -15.04 28.75
N GLY A 92 1.99 -14.84 28.36
CA GLY A 92 3.08 -15.79 28.57
C GLY A 92 3.09 -16.97 27.62
N LYS A 93 2.22 -17.01 26.62
CA LYS A 93 2.22 -18.05 25.59
C LYS A 93 3.19 -17.73 24.47
N THR A 94 3.71 -18.77 23.83
CA THR A 94 4.52 -18.62 22.62
C THR A 94 3.65 -18.91 21.41
N VAL A 95 3.58 -17.96 20.47
CA VAL A 95 2.86 -18.10 19.21
C VAL A 95 3.82 -18.20 18.03
N TYR A 96 3.43 -19.01 17.05
CA TYR A 96 4.15 -19.21 15.79
C TYR A 96 3.29 -18.69 14.61
N PRO A 97 3.89 -18.35 13.48
CA PRO A 97 3.15 -17.88 12.31
C PRO A 97 2.45 -19.04 11.61
N MET A 98 1.23 -19.34 12.02
CA MET A 98 0.41 -20.39 11.41
C MET A 98 -0.53 -19.81 10.37
N GLY A 99 -0.63 -20.45 9.21
CA GLY A 99 -1.59 -20.10 8.17
C GLY A 99 -3.03 -20.49 8.53
N PRO A 100 -4.03 -19.98 7.80
CA PRO A 100 -5.46 -20.18 8.15
C PRO A 100 -5.90 -21.65 8.19
N THR A 101 -5.24 -22.53 7.44
CA THR A 101 -5.52 -23.96 7.39
C THR A 101 -4.54 -24.78 8.22
N GLY A 102 -3.80 -24.15 9.15
CA GLY A 102 -2.87 -24.82 10.06
C GLY A 102 -1.48 -25.13 9.51
N TYR A 103 -1.13 -24.64 8.31
CA TYR A 103 0.23 -24.81 7.79
C TYR A 103 1.23 -23.85 8.44
N GLU A 104 2.49 -24.24 8.51
CA GLU A 104 3.57 -23.39 8.96
C GLU A 104 3.82 -22.25 7.96
N SER A 105 3.55 -21.04 8.40
CA SER A 105 3.76 -19.81 7.66
C SER A 105 5.09 -19.15 8.07
N ARG A 106 5.23 -17.86 7.89
CA ARG A 106 6.41 -17.10 8.35
C ARG A 106 6.04 -15.69 8.79
N TRP A 107 6.90 -15.10 9.59
CA TRP A 107 6.80 -13.68 9.89
C TRP A 107 7.27 -12.83 8.68
N ARG A 108 6.93 -11.56 8.69
CA ARG A 108 7.38 -10.59 7.67
C ARG A 108 8.81 -10.15 7.86
N VAL A 109 9.34 -10.29 9.07
CA VAL A 109 10.66 -9.83 9.51
C VAL A 109 11.41 -10.94 10.22
N GLY A 110 12.73 -10.88 10.20
CA GLY A 110 13.58 -11.76 10.99
C GLY A 110 13.55 -11.40 12.47
N GLU A 111 13.99 -12.32 13.31
CA GLU A 111 13.90 -12.23 14.77
C GLU A 111 14.59 -10.98 15.34
N GLU A 112 15.76 -10.61 14.84
CA GLU A 112 16.48 -9.42 15.31
C GLU A 112 15.72 -8.11 14.98
N THR A 113 15.08 -8.04 13.80
CA THR A 113 14.22 -6.91 13.43
C THR A 113 13.00 -6.87 14.34
N TYR A 114 12.39 -8.02 14.62
CA TYR A 114 11.26 -8.11 15.56
C TYR A 114 11.64 -7.59 16.95
N LYS A 115 12.78 -8.03 17.49
CA LYS A 115 13.27 -7.58 18.81
C LYS A 115 13.48 -6.06 18.86
N ARG A 116 14.01 -5.48 17.79
CA ARG A 116 14.11 -4.02 17.67
C ARG A 116 12.72 -3.37 17.66
N MET A 117 11.82 -3.83 16.81
CA MET A 117 10.45 -3.32 16.72
C MET A 117 9.69 -3.41 18.06
N LEU A 118 9.93 -4.48 18.83
CA LEU A 118 9.34 -4.65 20.15
C LEU A 118 9.86 -3.60 21.14
N ARG A 119 11.18 -3.38 21.19
CA ARG A 119 11.78 -2.31 22.02
C ARG A 119 11.30 -0.92 21.66
N ASP A 120 11.12 -0.68 20.36
CA ASP A 120 10.68 0.62 19.82
C ASP A 120 9.15 0.83 19.96
N GLY A 121 8.42 -0.13 20.54
CA GLY A 121 6.98 -0.05 20.72
C GLY A 121 6.16 -0.15 19.43
N GLU A 122 6.76 -0.69 18.36
CA GLU A 122 6.13 -0.84 17.05
C GLU A 122 5.31 -2.14 16.92
N ILE A 123 5.40 -3.06 17.89
CA ILE A 123 4.60 -4.28 17.92
C ILE A 123 3.28 -4.02 18.65
N TYR A 124 2.22 -4.56 18.12
CA TYR A 124 0.88 -4.51 18.68
C TYR A 124 0.33 -5.92 18.87
N PHE A 125 0.06 -6.29 20.12
CA PHE A 125 -0.59 -7.55 20.46
C PHE A 125 -2.11 -7.32 20.53
N LYS A 126 -2.81 -7.78 19.50
CA LYS A 126 -4.28 -7.66 19.43
C LYS A 126 -4.92 -8.83 20.15
N PRO A 127 -5.77 -8.61 21.17
CA PRO A 127 -6.55 -9.67 21.79
C PRO A 127 -7.44 -10.37 20.75
N ILE A 128 -7.45 -11.71 20.79
CA ILE A 128 -8.32 -12.60 20.00
C ILE A 128 -8.93 -13.65 20.94
N ALA A 129 -9.87 -14.45 20.46
CA ALA A 129 -10.60 -15.42 21.30
C ALA A 129 -9.68 -16.34 22.12
N ASP A 130 -8.56 -16.80 21.55
CA ASP A 130 -7.66 -17.78 22.17
C ASP A 130 -6.27 -17.21 22.53
N GLY A 131 -6.16 -15.89 22.79
CA GLY A 131 -4.91 -15.25 23.17
C GLY A 131 -4.63 -13.94 22.41
N TYR A 132 -3.51 -13.86 21.73
CA TYR A 132 -3.07 -12.64 21.03
C TYR A 132 -2.63 -12.92 19.59
N GLY A 133 -3.11 -12.07 18.69
CA GLY A 133 -2.52 -11.96 17.36
C GLY A 133 -1.39 -10.93 17.34
N VAL A 134 -0.33 -11.21 16.58
CA VAL A 134 0.85 -10.34 16.50
C VAL A 134 0.75 -9.45 15.27
N TYR A 135 0.80 -8.15 15.49
CA TYR A 135 0.70 -7.10 14.49
C TYR A 135 1.86 -6.12 14.65
N TYR A 136 2.12 -5.31 13.64
CA TYR A 136 2.99 -4.15 13.78
C TYR A 136 2.21 -2.88 13.44
N LYS A 137 2.61 -1.80 14.11
CA LYS A 137 2.03 -0.47 13.92
C LYS A 137 2.64 0.18 12.70
N PHE A 138 1.83 0.89 11.95
CA PHE A 138 2.35 1.81 10.98
C PHE A 138 1.58 3.13 11.02
N TYR A 139 2.35 4.20 11.20
CA TYR A 139 1.84 5.51 11.55
C TYR A 139 1.38 6.29 10.33
N LEU A 140 0.41 7.18 10.54
CA LEU A 140 -0.14 8.06 9.51
C LEU A 140 0.84 9.19 9.15
N GLU A 141 1.54 9.73 10.15
CA GLU A 141 2.43 10.87 9.95
C GLU A 141 3.51 10.59 8.90
N GLY A 142 3.72 11.53 8.00
CA GLY A 142 4.66 11.39 6.88
C GLY A 142 4.26 10.39 5.80
N ARG A 143 3.06 9.81 5.88
CA ARG A 143 2.59 8.86 4.87
C ARG A 143 2.06 9.56 3.64
N THR A 144 2.54 9.08 2.51
CA THR A 144 2.01 9.41 1.19
C THR A 144 1.68 8.13 0.44
N LYS A 145 0.89 8.22 -0.59
CA LYS A 145 0.66 7.11 -1.53
C LYS A 145 1.35 7.41 -2.86
N ARG A 146 1.76 6.36 -3.53
CA ARG A 146 2.30 6.50 -4.89
C ARG A 146 1.19 6.95 -5.83
N PRO A 147 1.46 7.91 -6.73
CA PRO A 147 0.53 8.25 -7.79
C PRO A 147 0.22 7.00 -8.65
N SER A 148 -1.03 6.85 -9.02
CA SER A 148 -1.43 5.82 -9.98
C SER A 148 -1.04 6.24 -11.39
N ASN A 149 -0.71 5.29 -12.24
CA ASN A 149 -0.60 5.51 -13.68
C ASN A 149 -1.94 5.26 -14.42
N LEU A 150 -3.01 4.98 -13.70
CA LEU A 150 -4.37 4.97 -14.21
C LEU A 150 -5.11 6.20 -13.69
N TRP A 151 -5.41 7.14 -14.57
CA TRP A 151 -6.13 8.37 -14.28
C TRP A 151 -7.58 8.28 -14.80
N ASN A 152 -8.48 7.88 -13.93
CA ASN A 152 -9.91 7.73 -14.23
C ASN A 152 -10.79 8.73 -13.48
N ASP A 153 -10.19 9.57 -12.65
CA ASP A 153 -10.79 10.59 -11.80
C ASP A 153 -10.51 12.03 -12.32
N ILE A 154 -9.81 12.15 -13.43
CA ILE A 154 -9.48 13.44 -14.05
C ILE A 154 -10.56 13.78 -15.08
N GLU A 155 -11.10 14.98 -14.96
CA GLU A 155 -12.10 15.49 -15.88
C GLU A 155 -11.56 15.62 -17.30
N GLY A 156 -12.47 15.47 -18.28
CA GLY A 156 -12.11 15.46 -19.70
C GLY A 156 -11.62 16.82 -20.24
N ASN A 157 -11.10 16.82 -21.46
CA ASN A 157 -10.52 17.98 -22.15
C ASN A 157 -11.42 19.22 -22.20
N LYS A 158 -12.75 19.02 -22.20
CA LYS A 158 -13.71 20.13 -22.20
C LYS A 158 -13.61 20.98 -20.92
N LYS A 159 -13.47 20.33 -19.77
CA LYS A 159 -13.29 21.04 -18.49
C LYS A 159 -11.94 21.75 -18.44
N ALA A 160 -10.85 21.08 -18.86
CA ALA A 160 -9.55 21.71 -18.95
C ALA A 160 -9.52 22.96 -19.83
N SER A 161 -10.29 22.96 -20.95
CA SER A 161 -10.43 24.13 -21.84
C SER A 161 -11.21 25.27 -21.19
N ILE A 162 -12.17 24.96 -20.30
CA ILE A 162 -12.91 25.96 -19.54
C ILE A 162 -11.96 26.58 -18.49
N ASP A 163 -11.33 25.74 -17.67
CA ASP A 163 -10.43 26.18 -16.61
C ASP A 163 -9.26 27.04 -17.16
N LEU A 164 -8.75 26.68 -18.33
CA LEU A 164 -7.69 27.47 -18.98
C LEU A 164 -8.18 28.87 -19.38
N LYS A 165 -9.44 29.04 -19.82
CA LYS A 165 -10.04 30.34 -20.16
C LYS A 165 -10.24 31.22 -18.93
N ASP A 166 -10.47 30.63 -17.77
CA ASP A 166 -10.63 31.36 -16.52
C ASP A 166 -9.28 31.82 -15.91
N LEU A 167 -8.16 31.29 -16.43
CA LEU A 167 -6.79 31.64 -16.01
C LEU A 167 -6.11 32.71 -16.87
N ILE A 168 -6.69 33.05 -18.04
CA ILE A 168 -6.18 34.02 -19.00
C ILE A 168 -7.10 35.24 -19.07
#